data_9bd9e918f8056b0ba2ceae2486179fab
#
_entry.id   9bd9e918f8056b0ba2ceae2486179fab
#
_cell.length_a   1.000
_cell.length_b   1.000
_cell.length_c   1.000
_cell.angle_alpha   90.00
_cell.angle_beta   90.00
_cell.angle_gamma   90.00
#
_symmetry.space_group_name_H-M   'P 1'
#
loop_
_entity.id
_entity.type
_entity.pdbx_description
1 polymer ?
#
loop_
_entity_poly.entity_id
_entity_poly.type
_entity_poly.pdbx_seq_one_letter_code
_entity_poly.pdbx_strand_id
1 'polypeptide(L)'
;MAKIKSIEYFRVKPRWLFVKVTDEDGQYGWGEGTLEGHTLAVEGALDEIIARIVGFEADDIEHIWQYVWRLGFYRGGPVFMSALSGIDIALWDLKGRRLGVPVFQLLGGKVRNKVQVYCWIGGDRPSDVEAMAKARIEQGLKCVKMNATEDLNWLDSPASLQSCVERLKRVKALGLDAGLDFHGRLHRPMAKQLAKALEPHQPLFIEEPLLCEHPEAIKQLSNHTTIPIAFGERLYTRWDVKRFLEDGSVDVLQPDIAHAGGISETKRIATLAEAYDVAIAPHCPLGPIALAASMQIAVSTPNFVIQEMSLGMHYNLEAGQIDLNSYLIDQTVFDIKEGYVAAPTKPGLGIEIDEDLVRKISQDTEPWQPKEFYGPDGSIREW
;
A
#
# COMPACT_ATOMS: atom_id res chain seq x y z
N MET A 1 7.11 -8.64 -30.65
CA MET A 1 6.14 -8.52 -29.53
C MET A 1 5.58 -9.92 -29.31
N ALA A 2 5.49 -10.35 -28.06
CA ALA A 2 5.00 -11.70 -27.75
C ALA A 2 3.66 -11.60 -27.01
N LYS A 3 2.78 -12.55 -27.29
CA LYS A 3 1.46 -12.60 -26.69
C LYS A 3 1.51 -13.21 -25.30
N ILE A 4 0.56 -12.87 -24.46
CA ILE A 4 0.35 -13.51 -23.17
C ILE A 4 0.03 -15.00 -23.42
N LYS A 5 0.90 -15.89 -22.96
CA LYS A 5 0.72 -17.34 -23.04
C LYS A 5 -0.10 -17.86 -21.86
N SER A 6 0.22 -17.41 -20.67
CA SER A 6 -0.47 -17.81 -19.42
C SER A 6 -0.36 -16.73 -18.35
N ILE A 7 -1.34 -16.75 -17.45
CA ILE A 7 -1.32 -15.99 -16.21
C ILE A 7 -1.66 -16.97 -15.09
N GLU A 8 -0.81 -17.01 -14.09
CA GLU A 8 -0.96 -17.84 -12.88
C GLU A 8 -1.06 -16.93 -11.67
N TYR A 9 -1.73 -17.36 -10.63
CA TYR A 9 -1.73 -16.65 -9.36
C TYR A 9 -1.47 -17.61 -8.20
N PHE A 10 -0.88 -17.09 -7.13
CA PHE A 10 -0.41 -17.86 -5.99
C PHE A 10 -0.77 -17.16 -4.70
N ARG A 11 -1.63 -17.79 -3.91
CA ARG A 11 -1.90 -17.37 -2.55
C ARG A 11 -0.76 -17.83 -1.66
N VAL A 12 -0.10 -16.88 -0.99
CA VAL A 12 1.06 -17.17 -0.15
C VAL A 12 0.95 -16.50 1.21
N LYS A 13 1.59 -17.11 2.22
CA LYS A 13 1.69 -16.50 3.55
C LYS A 13 2.50 -15.19 3.49
N PRO A 14 2.20 -14.23 4.36
CA PRO A 14 1.20 -14.25 5.44
C PRO A 14 -0.24 -14.08 4.93
N ARG A 15 -0.45 -13.29 3.85
CA ARG A 15 -1.78 -12.93 3.34
C ARG A 15 -1.72 -12.37 1.91
N TRP A 16 -0.68 -12.69 1.14
CA TRP A 16 -0.42 -12.11 -0.18
C TRP A 16 -0.95 -12.96 -1.33
N LEU A 17 -1.25 -12.30 -2.45
CA LEU A 17 -1.66 -12.92 -3.70
C LEU A 17 -0.73 -12.46 -4.81
N PHE A 18 0.21 -13.33 -5.20
CA PHE A 18 1.13 -13.07 -6.30
C PHE A 18 0.53 -13.47 -7.63
N VAL A 19 0.88 -12.74 -8.69
CA VAL A 19 0.45 -12.98 -10.06
C VAL A 19 1.69 -13.11 -10.94
N LYS A 20 1.73 -14.13 -11.83
CA LYS A 20 2.79 -14.33 -12.80
C LYS A 20 2.22 -14.31 -14.20
N VAL A 21 2.71 -13.42 -15.05
CA VAL A 21 2.39 -13.37 -16.47
C VAL A 21 3.57 -13.96 -17.24
N THR A 22 3.30 -14.93 -18.14
CA THR A 22 4.31 -15.53 -19.02
C THR A 22 3.89 -15.32 -20.47
N ASP A 23 4.81 -14.89 -21.33
CA ASP A 23 4.59 -14.71 -22.75
C ASP A 23 4.93 -15.96 -23.59
N GLU A 24 4.64 -15.92 -24.90
CA GLU A 24 4.90 -17.03 -25.84
C GLU A 24 6.39 -17.33 -25.99
N ASP A 25 7.29 -16.38 -25.74
CA ASP A 25 8.74 -16.56 -25.76
C ASP A 25 9.28 -17.14 -24.45
N GLY A 26 8.41 -17.39 -23.45
CA GLY A 26 8.77 -17.92 -22.14
C GLY A 26 9.36 -16.88 -21.19
N GLN A 27 9.32 -15.59 -21.55
CA GLN A 27 9.66 -14.51 -20.64
C GLN A 27 8.52 -14.28 -19.65
N TYR A 28 8.82 -13.81 -18.45
CA TYR A 28 7.81 -13.63 -17.41
C TYR A 28 8.00 -12.34 -16.62
N GLY A 29 6.94 -11.94 -15.96
CA GLY A 29 6.94 -10.88 -14.95
C GLY A 29 6.04 -11.24 -13.78
N TRP A 30 6.38 -10.70 -12.62
CA TRP A 30 5.64 -10.88 -11.38
C TRP A 30 4.85 -9.64 -11.02
N GLY A 31 3.66 -9.85 -10.48
CA GLY A 31 2.77 -8.84 -9.93
C GLY A 31 2.18 -9.27 -8.60
N GLU A 32 1.49 -8.37 -7.94
CA GLU A 32 0.80 -8.63 -6.69
C GLU A 32 -0.58 -7.98 -6.71
N GLY A 33 -1.62 -8.79 -6.46
CA GLY A 33 -3.02 -8.39 -6.42
C GLY A 33 -3.64 -8.66 -5.04
N THR A 34 -2.85 -8.54 -3.98
CA THR A 34 -3.33 -8.69 -2.60
C THR A 34 -4.47 -7.72 -2.32
N LEU A 35 -5.56 -8.24 -1.71
CA LEU A 35 -6.61 -7.45 -1.08
C LEU A 35 -6.99 -8.15 0.22
N GLU A 36 -6.67 -7.55 1.33
CA GLU A 36 -6.78 -8.15 2.65
C GLU A 36 -8.23 -8.53 2.97
N GLY A 37 -8.42 -9.78 3.40
CA GLY A 37 -9.74 -10.32 3.71
C GLY A 37 -10.60 -10.71 2.51
N HIS A 38 -10.19 -10.40 1.27
CA HIS A 38 -10.97 -10.66 0.06
C HIS A 38 -10.23 -11.47 -1.01
N THR A 39 -9.21 -12.26 -0.61
CA THR A 39 -8.38 -13.05 -1.52
C THR A 39 -9.18 -13.89 -2.51
N LEU A 40 -10.19 -14.65 -2.03
CA LEU A 40 -11.02 -15.49 -2.90
C LEU A 40 -11.82 -14.69 -3.94
N ALA A 41 -12.25 -13.48 -3.59
CA ALA A 41 -12.97 -12.62 -4.52
C ALA A 41 -12.03 -12.10 -5.62
N VAL A 42 -10.77 -11.76 -5.27
CA VAL A 42 -9.75 -11.35 -6.25
C VAL A 42 -9.36 -12.52 -7.15
N GLU A 43 -9.21 -13.73 -6.62
CA GLU A 43 -8.96 -14.95 -7.40
C GLU A 43 -10.08 -15.19 -8.44
N GLY A 44 -11.35 -15.08 -8.02
CA GLY A 44 -12.49 -15.18 -8.96
C GLY A 44 -12.48 -14.09 -10.05
N ALA A 45 -12.09 -12.86 -9.68
CA ALA A 45 -11.93 -11.78 -10.66
C ALA A 45 -10.76 -12.04 -11.62
N LEU A 46 -9.64 -12.59 -11.12
CA LEU A 46 -8.51 -13.01 -11.95
C LEU A 46 -8.93 -14.08 -12.95
N ASP A 47 -9.67 -15.12 -12.52
CA ASP A 47 -10.16 -16.18 -13.41
C ASP A 47 -10.99 -15.60 -14.57
N GLU A 48 -11.89 -14.66 -14.25
CA GLU A 48 -12.72 -14.00 -15.27
C GLU A 48 -11.89 -13.16 -16.25
N ILE A 49 -10.91 -12.41 -15.76
CA ILE A 49 -10.04 -11.55 -16.57
C ILE A 49 -9.10 -12.41 -17.44
N ILE A 50 -8.44 -13.40 -16.85
CA ILE A 50 -7.47 -14.28 -17.52
C ILE A 50 -8.08 -14.94 -18.74
N ALA A 51 -9.31 -15.47 -18.62
CA ALA A 51 -10.02 -16.13 -19.70
C ALA A 51 -10.21 -15.23 -20.96
N ARG A 52 -10.09 -13.93 -20.80
CA ARG A 52 -10.35 -12.93 -21.85
C ARG A 52 -9.09 -12.29 -22.43
N ILE A 53 -8.00 -12.21 -21.68
CA ILE A 53 -6.79 -11.48 -22.08
C ILE A 53 -5.61 -12.38 -22.49
N VAL A 54 -5.66 -13.68 -22.20
CA VAL A 54 -4.69 -14.62 -22.77
C VAL A 54 -4.75 -14.54 -24.31
N GLY A 55 -3.58 -14.42 -24.94
CA GLY A 55 -3.45 -14.18 -26.38
C GLY A 55 -3.38 -12.70 -26.80
N PHE A 56 -3.54 -11.74 -25.86
CA PHE A 56 -3.29 -10.31 -26.14
C PHE A 56 -1.79 -10.05 -26.22
N GLU A 57 -1.39 -8.99 -26.93
CA GLU A 57 0.02 -8.52 -26.97
C GLU A 57 0.44 -8.02 -25.57
N ALA A 58 1.43 -8.67 -24.96
CA ALA A 58 1.87 -8.37 -23.59
C ALA A 58 2.47 -6.96 -23.46
N ASP A 59 2.98 -6.39 -24.55
CA ASP A 59 3.55 -5.03 -24.58
C ASP A 59 2.50 -3.91 -24.61
N ASP A 60 1.24 -4.24 -24.96
CA ASP A 60 0.14 -3.28 -25.06
C ASP A 60 -0.55 -3.10 -23.69
N ILE A 61 0.25 -2.76 -22.67
CA ILE A 61 -0.19 -2.65 -21.27
C ILE A 61 -1.40 -1.72 -21.14
N GLU A 62 -1.38 -0.55 -21.80
CA GLU A 62 -2.49 0.39 -21.76
C GLU A 62 -3.77 -0.21 -22.38
N HIS A 63 -3.65 -0.94 -23.49
CA HIS A 63 -4.80 -1.60 -24.12
C HIS A 63 -5.42 -2.63 -23.17
N ILE A 64 -4.58 -3.47 -22.52
CA ILE A 64 -5.04 -4.48 -21.56
C ILE A 64 -5.71 -3.80 -20.36
N TRP A 65 -5.07 -2.75 -19.81
CA TRP A 65 -5.63 -1.98 -18.69
C TRP A 65 -7.01 -1.41 -19.03
N GLN A 66 -7.16 -0.76 -20.20
CA GLN A 66 -8.42 -0.17 -20.65
C GLN A 66 -9.48 -1.24 -20.96
N TYR A 67 -9.04 -2.39 -21.49
CA TYR A 67 -9.95 -3.49 -21.76
C TYR A 67 -10.54 -4.04 -20.47
N VAL A 68 -9.70 -4.35 -19.47
CA VAL A 68 -10.14 -4.87 -18.17
C VAL A 68 -10.99 -3.84 -17.42
N TRP A 69 -10.59 -2.56 -17.42
CA TRP A 69 -11.33 -1.48 -16.79
C TRP A 69 -12.75 -1.34 -17.34
N ARG A 70 -12.95 -1.56 -18.64
CA ARG A 70 -14.26 -1.42 -19.31
C ARG A 70 -15.05 -2.73 -19.39
N LEU A 71 -14.44 -3.81 -18.96
CA LEU A 71 -15.02 -5.14 -19.03
C LEU A 71 -16.36 -5.20 -18.27
N GLY A 72 -17.40 -5.69 -18.93
CA GLY A 72 -18.67 -5.97 -18.29
C GLY A 72 -19.51 -4.76 -17.88
N PHE A 73 -19.24 -3.53 -18.35
CA PHE A 73 -19.99 -2.31 -18.07
C PHE A 73 -19.76 -1.73 -16.65
N TYR A 74 -19.81 -2.54 -15.58
CA TYR A 74 -19.57 -2.14 -14.19
C TYR A 74 -18.09 -2.05 -13.91
N ARG A 75 -17.61 -0.88 -13.44
CA ARG A 75 -16.19 -0.54 -13.36
C ARG A 75 -15.73 -0.33 -11.93
N GLY A 76 -14.46 -0.66 -11.70
CA GLY A 76 -13.78 -0.33 -10.46
C GLY A 76 -14.16 -1.19 -9.27
N GLY A 77 -13.98 -0.63 -8.09
CA GLY A 77 -14.10 -1.32 -6.83
C GLY A 77 -12.85 -2.11 -6.45
N PRO A 78 -12.63 -2.37 -5.16
CA PRO A 78 -11.37 -2.91 -4.65
C PRO A 78 -11.00 -4.25 -5.29
N VAL A 79 -11.96 -5.17 -5.45
CA VAL A 79 -11.70 -6.53 -5.95
C VAL A 79 -11.18 -6.51 -7.40
N PHE A 80 -11.91 -5.87 -8.32
CA PHE A 80 -11.49 -5.82 -9.73
C PHE A 80 -10.24 -4.99 -9.93
N MET A 81 -10.08 -3.92 -9.17
CA MET A 81 -8.88 -3.09 -9.26
C MET A 81 -7.66 -3.82 -8.71
N SER A 82 -7.77 -4.64 -7.67
CA SER A 82 -6.66 -5.46 -7.17
C SER A 82 -6.28 -6.57 -8.16
N ALA A 83 -7.25 -7.24 -8.78
CA ALA A 83 -6.96 -8.20 -9.85
C ALA A 83 -6.25 -7.53 -11.04
N LEU A 84 -6.71 -6.36 -11.47
CA LEU A 84 -6.07 -5.57 -12.51
C LEU A 84 -4.67 -5.12 -12.11
N SER A 85 -4.47 -4.72 -10.83
CA SER A 85 -3.16 -4.33 -10.31
C SER A 85 -2.13 -5.44 -10.44
N GLY A 86 -2.50 -6.66 -10.02
CA GLY A 86 -1.60 -7.81 -10.13
C GLY A 86 -1.16 -8.07 -11.57
N ILE A 87 -2.07 -7.97 -12.53
CA ILE A 87 -1.77 -8.15 -13.95
C ILE A 87 -0.92 -6.99 -14.50
N ASP A 88 -1.31 -5.74 -14.20
CA ASP A 88 -0.58 -4.54 -14.66
C ASP A 88 0.87 -4.52 -14.17
N ILE A 89 1.09 -4.79 -12.88
CA ILE A 89 2.42 -4.86 -12.29
C ILE A 89 3.27 -5.94 -12.98
N ALA A 90 2.69 -7.14 -13.21
CA ALA A 90 3.38 -8.25 -13.87
C ALA A 90 3.74 -7.92 -15.32
N LEU A 91 2.87 -7.23 -16.05
CA LEU A 91 3.14 -6.78 -17.42
C LEU A 91 4.26 -5.73 -17.49
N TRP A 92 4.31 -4.80 -16.55
CA TRP A 92 5.41 -3.84 -16.44
C TRP A 92 6.73 -4.52 -16.08
N ASP A 93 6.73 -5.49 -15.16
CA ASP A 93 7.91 -6.30 -14.84
C ASP A 93 8.42 -7.07 -16.07
N LEU A 94 7.52 -7.77 -16.75
CA LEU A 94 7.82 -8.49 -17.98
C LEU A 94 8.45 -7.57 -19.04
N LYS A 95 7.85 -6.40 -19.28
CA LYS A 95 8.35 -5.43 -20.26
C LYS A 95 9.73 -4.90 -19.88
N GLY A 96 9.94 -4.56 -18.62
CA GLY A 96 11.24 -4.12 -18.11
C GLY A 96 12.32 -5.19 -18.25
N ARG A 97 12.01 -6.46 -17.93
CA ARG A 97 12.91 -7.62 -18.09
C ARG A 97 13.27 -7.84 -19.56
N ARG A 98 12.31 -7.84 -20.46
CA ARG A 98 12.54 -8.01 -21.89
C ARG A 98 13.41 -6.92 -22.50
N LEU A 99 13.25 -5.68 -22.05
CA LEU A 99 14.04 -4.53 -22.51
C LEU A 99 15.39 -4.39 -21.79
N GLY A 100 15.64 -5.18 -20.73
CA GLY A 100 16.85 -5.13 -19.93
C GLY A 100 16.99 -3.84 -19.09
N VAL A 101 15.88 -3.20 -18.72
CA VAL A 101 15.86 -1.93 -17.96
C VAL A 101 14.91 -2.01 -16.76
N PRO A 102 15.20 -1.27 -15.66
CA PRO A 102 14.23 -1.09 -14.57
C PRO A 102 12.96 -0.39 -15.07
N VAL A 103 11.81 -0.70 -14.46
CA VAL A 103 10.52 -0.13 -14.88
C VAL A 103 10.51 1.39 -14.83
N PHE A 104 11.15 2.03 -13.82
CA PHE A 104 11.20 3.49 -13.75
C PHE A 104 11.81 4.15 -15.00
N GLN A 105 12.69 3.47 -15.74
CA GLN A 105 13.22 3.99 -17.02
C GLN A 105 12.12 4.12 -18.08
N LEU A 106 11.14 3.23 -18.05
CA LEU A 106 9.97 3.26 -18.94
C LEU A 106 8.93 4.31 -18.50
N LEU A 107 9.02 4.77 -17.24
CA LEU A 107 8.15 5.79 -16.66
C LEU A 107 8.74 7.22 -16.76
N GLY A 108 9.82 7.40 -17.50
CA GLY A 108 10.46 8.70 -17.72
C GLY A 108 11.83 8.86 -17.03
N GLY A 109 12.33 7.82 -16.36
CA GLY A 109 13.60 7.82 -15.65
C GLY A 109 13.49 8.24 -14.19
N LYS A 110 14.62 8.26 -13.50
CA LYS A 110 14.67 8.56 -12.08
C LYS A 110 14.84 10.04 -11.77
N VAL A 111 14.16 10.49 -10.72
CA VAL A 111 14.33 11.83 -10.12
C VAL A 111 15.09 11.76 -8.78
N ARG A 112 15.29 10.54 -8.24
CA ARG A 112 16.05 10.30 -7.00
C ARG A 112 16.83 8.99 -7.04
N ASN A 113 17.87 8.88 -6.19
CA ASN A 113 18.74 7.70 -6.12
C ASN A 113 18.42 6.77 -4.94
N LYS A 114 17.61 7.22 -4.01
CA LYS A 114 17.17 6.48 -2.83
C LYS A 114 15.77 6.96 -2.42
N VAL A 115 15.02 6.08 -1.76
CA VAL A 115 13.63 6.29 -1.34
C VAL A 115 13.60 6.29 0.17
N GLN A 116 13.05 7.34 0.78
CA GLN A 116 12.81 7.38 2.22
C GLN A 116 11.69 6.40 2.56
N VAL A 117 11.83 5.70 3.70
CA VAL A 117 10.91 4.65 4.08
C VAL A 117 10.48 4.74 5.54
N TYR A 118 9.31 4.18 5.84
CA TYR A 118 8.84 3.92 7.20
C TYR A 118 8.24 2.52 7.31
N CYS A 119 8.12 2.03 8.55
CA CYS A 119 7.45 0.78 8.86
C CYS A 119 6.38 0.99 9.92
N TRP A 120 5.41 0.07 9.91
CA TRP A 120 4.37 -0.02 10.91
C TRP A 120 4.89 -0.54 12.25
N ILE A 121 4.30 -0.04 13.36
CA ILE A 121 4.52 -0.53 14.72
C ILE A 121 3.19 -0.65 15.48
N GLY A 122 3.11 -1.54 16.46
CA GLY A 122 2.05 -1.60 17.47
C GLY A 122 0.85 -2.49 17.15
N GLY A 123 0.73 -3.04 15.94
CA GLY A 123 -0.39 -3.91 15.56
C GLY A 123 -1.73 -3.17 15.34
N ASP A 124 -2.82 -3.92 15.10
CA ASP A 124 -4.15 -3.35 14.82
C ASP A 124 -4.70 -2.52 15.97
N ARG A 125 -4.42 -2.95 17.18
CA ARG A 125 -4.67 -2.19 18.41
C ARG A 125 -3.32 -1.86 19.03
N PRO A 126 -2.96 -0.58 19.17
CA PRO A 126 -1.59 -0.18 19.49
C PRO A 126 -1.11 -0.76 20.82
N SER A 127 -0.09 -1.62 20.76
CA SER A 127 0.58 -2.21 21.90
C SER A 127 2.09 -2.18 21.68
N ASP A 128 2.88 -2.18 22.75
CA ASP A 128 4.33 -2.27 22.72
C ASP A 128 5.05 -1.34 21.72
N VAL A 129 4.41 -0.19 21.39
CA VAL A 129 4.91 0.74 20.37
C VAL A 129 6.33 1.23 20.64
N GLU A 130 6.71 1.40 21.93
CA GLU A 130 8.04 1.87 22.30
C GLU A 130 9.11 0.81 22.03
N ALA A 131 8.84 -0.46 22.36
CA ALA A 131 9.77 -1.56 22.09
C ALA A 131 9.95 -1.76 20.58
N MET A 132 8.86 -1.74 19.83
CA MET A 132 8.91 -1.85 18.38
C MET A 132 9.61 -0.65 17.74
N ALA A 133 9.38 0.57 18.22
CA ALA A 133 10.07 1.77 17.75
C ALA A 133 11.60 1.67 17.93
N LYS A 134 12.07 1.16 19.09
CA LYS A 134 13.49 0.90 19.32
C LYS A 134 14.07 -0.11 18.33
N ALA A 135 13.34 -1.20 18.06
CA ALA A 135 13.78 -2.19 17.07
C ALA A 135 13.84 -1.56 15.64
N ARG A 136 12.94 -0.64 15.30
CA ARG A 136 13.00 0.09 14.02
C ARG A 136 14.20 1.02 13.91
N ILE A 137 14.60 1.66 15.00
CA ILE A 137 15.84 2.46 15.04
C ILE A 137 17.06 1.57 14.77
N GLU A 138 17.13 0.39 15.40
CA GLU A 138 18.21 -0.59 15.18
C GLU A 138 18.27 -1.08 13.71
N GLN A 139 17.13 -1.16 13.02
CA GLN A 139 17.04 -1.45 11.59
C GLN A 139 17.40 -0.25 10.70
N GLY A 140 17.72 0.91 11.26
CA GLY A 140 18.13 2.11 10.53
C GLY A 140 16.98 3.04 10.09
N LEU A 141 15.75 2.80 10.56
CA LEU A 141 14.59 3.66 10.26
C LEU A 141 14.64 4.98 11.04
N LYS A 142 14.08 6.02 10.44
CA LYS A 142 13.92 7.37 11.02
C LYS A 142 12.48 7.78 11.20
N CYS A 143 11.55 7.00 10.65
CA CYS A 143 10.11 7.24 10.69
C CYS A 143 9.36 5.92 10.91
N VAL A 144 8.24 6.00 11.60
CA VAL A 144 7.31 4.88 11.82
C VAL A 144 5.87 5.34 11.63
N LYS A 145 4.97 4.37 11.43
CA LYS A 145 3.51 4.59 11.47
C LYS A 145 2.89 3.67 12.52
N MET A 146 1.86 4.11 13.21
CA MET A 146 1.11 3.32 14.17
C MET A 146 -0.37 3.70 14.13
N ASN A 147 -1.24 2.74 14.45
CA ASN A 147 -2.65 3.06 14.71
C ASN A 147 -2.76 4.06 15.86
N ALA A 148 -3.63 5.05 15.68
CA ALA A 148 -3.81 6.12 16.66
C ALA A 148 -4.50 5.61 17.93
N THR A 149 -5.54 4.80 17.77
CA THR A 149 -6.43 4.45 18.89
C THR A 149 -6.68 2.95 18.99
N GLU A 150 -7.07 2.54 20.18
CA GLU A 150 -7.82 1.35 20.47
C GLU A 150 -9.24 1.46 19.88
N ASP A 151 -10.15 0.54 20.24
CA ASP A 151 -11.55 0.62 19.84
C ASP A 151 -12.21 1.88 20.40
N LEU A 152 -12.93 2.59 19.55
CA LEU A 152 -13.73 3.76 19.91
C LEU A 152 -15.16 3.62 19.39
N ASN A 153 -16.09 4.24 20.10
CA ASN A 153 -17.45 4.42 19.63
C ASN A 153 -17.58 5.74 18.84
N TRP A 154 -18.74 5.99 18.26
CA TRP A 154 -19.08 7.26 17.60
C TRP A 154 -18.82 8.48 18.48
N LEU A 155 -19.06 8.32 19.79
CA LEU A 155 -18.75 9.29 20.81
C LEU A 155 -18.30 8.54 22.07
N ASP A 156 -17.10 8.85 22.53
CA ASP A 156 -16.50 8.33 23.76
C ASP A 156 -15.98 9.44 24.64
N SER A 157 -15.55 9.09 25.84
CA SER A 157 -14.88 10.03 26.74
C SER A 157 -13.63 10.62 26.07
N PRO A 158 -13.38 11.94 26.14
CA PRO A 158 -12.11 12.51 25.69
C PRO A 158 -10.89 11.87 26.33
N ALA A 159 -11.02 11.25 27.51
CA ALA A 159 -9.95 10.50 28.16
C ALA A 159 -9.46 9.29 27.31
N SER A 160 -10.34 8.72 26.49
CA SER A 160 -9.98 7.60 25.56
C SER A 160 -8.95 8.02 24.51
N LEU A 161 -8.79 9.31 24.24
CA LEU A 161 -7.81 9.83 23.27
C LEU A 161 -6.43 10.07 23.89
N GLN A 162 -6.33 10.10 25.21
CA GLN A 162 -5.09 10.45 25.90
C GLN A 162 -3.99 9.40 25.65
N SER A 163 -4.36 8.12 25.53
CA SER A 163 -3.41 7.04 25.24
C SER A 163 -2.68 7.24 23.91
N CYS A 164 -3.39 7.74 22.89
CA CYS A 164 -2.79 8.06 21.59
C CYS A 164 -1.73 9.17 21.72
N VAL A 165 -2.07 10.26 22.41
CA VAL A 165 -1.15 11.39 22.63
C VAL A 165 0.11 10.92 23.37
N GLU A 166 -0.04 10.12 24.41
CA GLU A 166 1.11 9.61 25.19
C GLU A 166 1.97 8.64 24.36
N ARG A 167 1.39 7.78 23.51
CA ARG A 167 2.14 6.92 22.59
C ARG A 167 2.98 7.74 21.61
N LEU A 168 2.39 8.74 20.97
CA LEU A 168 3.11 9.63 20.06
C LEU A 168 4.28 10.31 20.77
N LYS A 169 4.08 10.86 21.98
CA LYS A 169 5.14 11.49 22.77
C LYS A 169 6.31 10.53 23.04
N ARG A 170 6.00 9.29 23.44
CA ARG A 170 7.03 8.27 23.72
C ARG A 170 7.84 7.93 22.49
N VAL A 171 7.18 7.73 21.34
CA VAL A 171 7.86 7.40 20.08
C VAL A 171 8.74 8.57 19.63
N LYS A 172 8.21 9.81 19.66
CA LYS A 172 9.00 11.00 19.29
C LYS A 172 10.16 11.28 20.23
N ALA A 173 10.04 10.95 21.52
CA ALA A 173 11.14 11.05 22.48
C ALA A 173 12.32 10.14 22.15
N LEU A 174 12.14 9.10 21.34
CA LEU A 174 13.21 8.25 20.82
C LEU A 174 13.93 8.85 19.59
N GLY A 175 13.50 10.01 19.11
CA GLY A 175 14.07 10.69 17.93
C GLY A 175 13.51 10.21 16.59
N LEU A 176 12.37 9.53 16.59
CA LEU A 176 11.64 9.14 15.37
C LEU A 176 10.59 10.16 14.97
N ASP A 177 10.39 10.35 13.69
CA ASP A 177 9.14 10.89 13.17
C ASP A 177 8.06 9.80 13.16
N ALA A 178 6.79 10.21 13.34
CA ALA A 178 5.69 9.26 13.42
C ALA A 178 4.44 9.77 12.67
N GLY A 179 3.94 8.94 11.75
CA GLY A 179 2.59 9.03 11.23
C GLY A 179 1.59 8.34 12.16
N LEU A 180 0.40 8.90 12.28
CA LEU A 180 -0.70 8.32 13.04
C LEU A 180 -1.85 7.95 12.11
N ASP A 181 -2.16 6.67 12.05
CA ASP A 181 -3.27 6.15 11.28
C ASP A 181 -4.52 6.04 12.15
N PHE A 182 -5.53 6.82 11.81
CA PHE A 182 -6.83 6.76 12.46
C PHE A 182 -7.66 5.57 11.95
N HIS A 183 -7.26 5.04 10.79
CA HIS A 183 -7.78 3.82 10.18
C HIS A 183 -9.31 3.84 9.97
N GLY A 184 -9.90 5.02 9.81
CA GLY A 184 -11.33 5.20 9.74
C GLY A 184 -12.11 4.87 11.03
N ARG A 185 -11.43 4.55 12.12
CA ARG A 185 -12.08 4.18 13.41
C ARG A 185 -12.74 5.34 14.13
N LEU A 186 -12.30 6.56 13.82
CA LEU A 186 -12.84 7.73 14.46
C LEU A 186 -13.96 8.34 13.62
N HIS A 187 -15.02 8.73 14.30
CA HIS A 187 -16.08 9.53 13.72
C HIS A 187 -15.84 11.03 13.99
N ARG A 188 -16.55 11.90 13.29
CA ARG A 188 -16.34 13.36 13.29
C ARG A 188 -16.09 14.00 14.66
N PRO A 189 -16.86 13.68 15.73
CA PRO A 189 -16.66 14.31 17.03
C PRO A 189 -15.30 14.00 17.65
N MET A 190 -14.89 12.71 17.57
CA MET A 190 -13.67 12.23 18.20
C MET A 190 -12.44 12.59 17.35
N ALA A 191 -12.53 12.51 16.01
CA ALA A 191 -11.44 12.86 15.11
C ALA A 191 -11.00 14.33 15.29
N LYS A 192 -11.94 15.27 15.43
CA LYS A 192 -11.62 16.69 15.69
C LYS A 192 -10.89 16.89 17.01
N GLN A 193 -11.33 16.19 18.06
CA GLN A 193 -10.71 16.30 19.38
C GLN A 193 -9.30 15.71 19.38
N LEU A 194 -9.12 14.55 18.74
CA LEU A 194 -7.82 13.91 18.66
C LEU A 194 -6.84 14.74 17.81
N ALA A 195 -7.24 15.20 16.63
CA ALA A 195 -6.41 16.06 15.80
C ALA A 195 -5.92 17.29 16.58
N LYS A 196 -6.82 17.99 17.28
CA LYS A 196 -6.46 19.12 18.13
C LYS A 196 -5.49 18.76 19.27
N ALA A 197 -5.67 17.59 19.90
CA ALA A 197 -4.81 17.15 20.98
C ALA A 197 -3.41 16.75 20.48
N LEU A 198 -3.29 16.31 19.22
CA LEU A 198 -2.03 15.89 18.60
C LEU A 198 -1.20 17.05 18.04
N GLU A 199 -1.81 18.18 17.67
CA GLU A 199 -1.10 19.34 17.07
C GLU A 199 0.15 19.77 17.84
N PRO A 200 0.15 19.91 19.18
CA PRO A 200 1.33 20.31 19.93
C PRO A 200 2.49 19.28 19.86
N HIS A 201 2.20 18.05 19.47
CA HIS A 201 3.16 16.95 19.39
C HIS A 201 3.67 16.66 17.99
N GLN A 202 3.16 17.40 16.98
CA GLN A 202 3.68 17.43 15.61
C GLN A 202 3.87 16.03 15.01
N PRO A 203 2.81 15.21 14.84
CA PRO A 203 2.92 14.02 14.03
C PRO A 203 3.28 14.40 12.59
N LEU A 204 3.92 13.47 11.86
CA LEU A 204 4.29 13.69 10.46
C LEU A 204 3.05 13.89 9.59
N PHE A 205 2.01 13.10 9.84
CA PHE A 205 0.67 13.21 9.25
C PHE A 205 -0.35 12.48 10.13
N ILE A 206 -1.63 12.73 9.89
CA ILE A 206 -2.73 11.85 10.29
C ILE A 206 -3.32 11.21 9.05
N GLU A 207 -3.40 9.87 9.07
CA GLU A 207 -3.87 9.05 7.96
C GLU A 207 -5.29 8.58 8.22
N GLU A 208 -6.10 8.50 7.15
CA GLU A 208 -7.48 8.04 7.19
C GLU A 208 -8.28 8.57 8.41
N PRO A 209 -8.25 9.89 8.65
CA PRO A 209 -8.80 10.45 9.89
C PRO A 209 -10.32 10.28 10.02
N LEU A 210 -10.98 10.00 8.90
CA LEU A 210 -12.40 9.70 8.76
C LEU A 210 -12.56 8.72 7.59
N LEU A 211 -13.70 8.04 7.53
CA LEU A 211 -14.06 7.15 6.42
C LEU A 211 -14.16 7.93 5.10
N CYS A 212 -13.71 7.31 4.00
CA CYS A 212 -13.70 7.92 2.66
C CYS A 212 -15.11 8.20 2.10
N GLU A 213 -16.14 7.59 2.67
CA GLU A 213 -17.54 7.84 2.38
C GLU A 213 -18.03 9.23 2.84
N HIS A 214 -17.22 9.94 3.65
CA HIS A 214 -17.57 11.24 4.20
C HIS A 214 -16.61 12.37 3.78
N PRO A 215 -16.44 12.63 2.47
CA PRO A 215 -15.45 13.60 1.99
C PRO A 215 -15.70 15.05 2.47
N GLU A 216 -16.97 15.45 2.66
CA GLU A 216 -17.30 16.75 3.22
C GLU A 216 -16.83 16.88 4.70
N ALA A 217 -16.82 15.76 5.43
CA ALA A 217 -16.31 15.73 6.80
C ALA A 217 -14.78 15.82 6.84
N ILE A 218 -14.09 15.19 5.87
CA ILE A 218 -12.63 15.31 5.69
C ILE A 218 -12.27 16.76 5.37
N LYS A 219 -13.00 17.41 4.45
CA LYS A 219 -12.82 18.85 4.16
C LYS A 219 -13.04 19.73 5.37
N GLN A 220 -14.05 19.44 6.20
CA GLN A 220 -14.25 20.17 7.45
C GLN A 220 -13.09 19.98 8.43
N LEU A 221 -12.58 18.75 8.55
CA LEU A 221 -11.45 18.45 9.42
C LEU A 221 -10.18 19.18 8.95
N SER A 222 -9.89 19.19 7.65
CA SER A 222 -8.73 19.89 7.10
C SER A 222 -8.70 21.38 7.40
N ASN A 223 -9.87 22.01 7.55
CA ASN A 223 -9.98 23.40 7.99
C ASN A 223 -9.80 23.62 9.51
N HIS A 224 -9.69 22.54 10.30
CA HIS A 224 -9.61 22.61 11.76
C HIS A 224 -8.28 22.13 12.33
N THR A 225 -7.37 21.62 11.52
CA THR A 225 -6.05 21.17 11.94
C THR A 225 -4.96 21.68 11.02
N THR A 226 -3.77 21.86 11.56
CA THR A 226 -2.53 22.16 10.81
C THR A 226 -1.69 20.90 10.55
N ILE A 227 -2.12 19.75 11.07
CA ILE A 227 -1.44 18.48 10.81
C ILE A 227 -1.74 18.06 9.37
N PRO A 228 -0.73 17.69 8.57
CA PRO A 228 -0.95 17.16 7.23
C PRO A 228 -1.91 15.96 7.25
N ILE A 229 -2.89 15.96 6.36
CA ILE A 229 -3.84 14.86 6.19
C ILE A 229 -3.34 13.96 5.07
N ALA A 230 -3.07 12.69 5.41
CA ALA A 230 -2.73 11.63 4.49
C ALA A 230 -3.96 10.73 4.26
N PHE A 231 -4.19 10.34 2.99
CA PHE A 231 -5.43 9.68 2.63
C PHE A 231 -5.31 8.93 1.29
N GLY A 232 -5.96 7.76 1.15
CA GLY A 232 -6.08 7.20 -0.18
C GLY A 232 -5.91 5.71 -0.34
N GLU A 233 -5.62 4.93 0.68
CA GLU A 233 -5.52 3.47 0.59
C GLU A 233 -6.83 2.81 0.11
N ARG A 234 -7.97 3.45 0.37
CA ARG A 234 -9.31 3.02 -0.04
C ARG A 234 -9.86 3.80 -1.23
N LEU A 235 -8.98 4.45 -2.03
CA LEU A 235 -9.30 5.13 -3.27
C LEU A 235 -8.58 4.43 -4.42
N TYR A 236 -9.32 3.85 -5.34
CA TYR A 236 -8.82 2.87 -6.29
C TYR A 236 -8.52 3.43 -7.67
N THR A 237 -8.90 4.69 -7.94
CA THR A 237 -8.77 5.30 -9.26
C THR A 237 -8.48 6.80 -9.17
N ARG A 238 -7.93 7.38 -10.27
CA ARG A 238 -7.79 8.83 -10.41
C ARG A 238 -9.12 9.59 -10.29
N TRP A 239 -10.25 8.94 -10.57
CA TRP A 239 -11.57 9.56 -10.44
C TRP A 239 -12.02 9.62 -8.97
N ASP A 240 -11.64 8.65 -8.16
CA ASP A 240 -11.95 8.64 -6.73
C ASP A 240 -11.17 9.73 -6.01
N VAL A 241 -9.88 9.90 -6.32
CA VAL A 241 -9.04 10.91 -5.67
C VAL A 241 -9.36 12.34 -6.10
N LYS A 242 -9.96 12.52 -7.29
CA LYS A 242 -10.16 13.82 -7.92
C LYS A 242 -10.84 14.84 -7.00
N ARG A 243 -11.91 14.45 -6.32
CA ARG A 243 -12.68 15.35 -5.45
C ARG A 243 -11.87 15.89 -4.27
N PHE A 244 -11.02 15.06 -3.68
CA PHE A 244 -10.16 15.44 -2.53
C PHE A 244 -9.06 16.41 -2.96
N LEU A 245 -8.59 16.29 -4.19
CA LEU A 245 -7.66 17.24 -4.80
C LEU A 245 -8.34 18.58 -5.10
N GLU A 246 -9.51 18.55 -5.75
CA GLU A 246 -10.25 19.74 -6.14
C GLU A 246 -10.70 20.61 -4.95
N ASP A 247 -11.05 19.99 -3.82
CA ASP A 247 -11.47 20.71 -2.62
C ASP A 247 -10.30 21.02 -1.66
N GLY A 248 -9.09 20.52 -1.94
CA GLY A 248 -7.90 20.75 -1.14
C GLY A 248 -8.04 20.22 0.29
N SER A 249 -8.63 19.01 0.44
CA SER A 249 -8.85 18.39 1.75
C SER A 249 -7.72 17.48 2.21
N VAL A 250 -6.79 17.14 1.32
CA VAL A 250 -5.67 16.25 1.60
C VAL A 250 -4.34 16.86 1.18
N ASP A 251 -3.29 16.58 1.93
CA ASP A 251 -1.92 17.06 1.71
C ASP A 251 -1.03 15.96 1.13
N VAL A 252 -1.37 14.71 1.42
CA VAL A 252 -0.61 13.52 1.00
C VAL A 252 -1.58 12.45 0.50
N LEU A 253 -1.44 12.01 -0.75
CA LEU A 253 -2.17 10.84 -1.24
C LEU A 253 -1.35 9.57 -1.02
N GLN A 254 -2.06 8.52 -0.59
CA GLN A 254 -1.50 7.20 -0.27
C GLN A 254 -2.16 6.08 -1.09
N PRO A 255 -2.14 6.15 -2.45
CA PRO A 255 -2.68 5.06 -3.23
C PRO A 255 -1.90 3.79 -2.96
N ASP A 256 -2.60 2.67 -2.79
CA ASP A 256 -1.97 1.35 -2.75
C ASP A 256 -1.85 0.78 -4.16
N ILE A 257 -0.64 0.44 -4.57
CA ILE A 257 -0.37 -0.01 -5.93
C ILE A 257 -1.04 -1.34 -6.27
N ALA A 258 -1.29 -2.19 -5.27
CA ALA A 258 -1.98 -3.47 -5.44
C ALA A 258 -3.51 -3.32 -5.45
N HIS A 259 -4.04 -2.14 -5.09
CA HIS A 259 -5.48 -1.86 -5.07
C HIS A 259 -5.89 -0.81 -6.09
N ALA A 260 -4.98 0.04 -6.53
CA ALA A 260 -5.28 1.20 -7.39
C ALA A 260 -4.98 0.96 -8.88
N GLY A 261 -5.08 -0.28 -9.36
CA GLY A 261 -4.89 -0.58 -10.78
C GLY A 261 -3.44 -0.60 -11.25
N GLY A 262 -2.51 -0.92 -10.33
CA GLY A 262 -1.10 -1.16 -10.63
C GLY A 262 -0.27 0.09 -10.88
N ILE A 263 0.88 -0.10 -11.51
CA ILE A 263 1.83 0.95 -11.86
C ILE A 263 1.19 2.02 -12.77
N SER A 264 0.41 1.57 -13.75
CA SER A 264 -0.23 2.46 -14.72
C SER A 264 -1.14 3.50 -14.07
N GLU A 265 -2.03 3.09 -13.19
CA GLU A 265 -2.99 4.02 -12.57
C GLU A 265 -2.36 4.81 -11.43
N THR A 266 -1.48 4.18 -10.62
CA THR A 266 -0.77 4.88 -9.56
C THR A 266 0.09 6.02 -10.13
N LYS A 267 0.72 5.83 -11.29
CA LYS A 267 1.45 6.92 -11.96
C LYS A 267 0.53 8.06 -12.41
N ARG A 268 -0.68 7.75 -12.88
CA ARG A 268 -1.69 8.77 -13.25
C ARG A 268 -2.18 9.53 -12.03
N ILE A 269 -2.45 8.83 -10.92
CA ILE A 269 -2.84 9.45 -9.64
C ILE A 269 -1.73 10.39 -9.18
N ALA A 270 -0.47 9.96 -9.20
CA ALA A 270 0.67 10.76 -8.79
C ALA A 270 0.84 12.03 -9.64
N THR A 271 0.68 11.91 -10.97
CA THR A 271 0.75 13.06 -11.88
C THR A 271 -0.40 14.03 -11.67
N LEU A 272 -1.61 13.51 -11.40
CA LEU A 272 -2.75 14.35 -11.08
C LEU A 272 -2.54 15.11 -9.76
N ALA A 273 -2.05 14.42 -8.72
CA ALA A 273 -1.75 15.01 -7.42
C ALA A 273 -0.69 16.13 -7.51
N GLU A 274 0.36 15.94 -8.33
CA GLU A 274 1.40 16.96 -8.56
C GLU A 274 0.80 18.28 -9.05
N ALA A 275 -0.21 18.23 -9.93
CA ALA A 275 -0.86 19.41 -10.45
C ALA A 275 -1.67 20.21 -9.40
N TYR A 276 -1.96 19.61 -8.26
CA TYR A 276 -2.66 20.20 -7.11
C TYR A 276 -1.73 20.47 -5.92
N ASP A 277 -0.42 20.35 -6.09
CA ASP A 277 0.58 20.49 -5.01
C ASP A 277 0.38 19.50 -3.86
N VAL A 278 -0.06 18.28 -4.17
CA VAL A 278 -0.29 17.19 -3.22
C VAL A 278 0.81 16.15 -3.35
N ALA A 279 1.38 15.75 -2.21
CA ALA A 279 2.43 14.76 -2.14
C ALA A 279 1.91 13.31 -2.33
N ILE A 280 2.82 12.38 -2.64
CA ILE A 280 2.54 10.94 -2.73
C ILE A 280 3.38 10.19 -1.68
N ALA A 281 2.71 9.35 -0.89
CA ALA A 281 3.32 8.42 0.06
C ALA A 281 2.58 7.07 -0.04
N PRO A 282 2.91 6.18 -0.99
CA PRO A 282 2.12 4.99 -1.26
C PRO A 282 1.95 4.11 -0.03
N HIS A 283 0.70 3.72 0.26
CA HIS A 283 0.35 2.67 1.21
C HIS A 283 0.91 1.33 0.72
N CYS A 284 1.58 0.57 1.58
CA CYS A 284 2.14 -0.73 1.21
C CYS A 284 2.44 -1.62 2.43
N PRO A 285 1.44 -2.11 3.18
CA PRO A 285 1.59 -3.14 4.21
C PRO A 285 1.60 -4.55 3.59
N LEU A 286 2.00 -4.64 2.33
CA LEU A 286 1.86 -5.79 1.44
C LEU A 286 3.19 -6.52 1.21
N GLY A 287 3.23 -7.37 0.19
CA GLY A 287 4.36 -8.21 -0.14
C GLY A 287 5.49 -7.49 -0.90
N PRO A 288 6.57 -8.23 -1.18
CA PRO A 288 7.77 -7.67 -1.80
C PRO A 288 7.55 -7.20 -3.23
N ILE A 289 6.57 -7.74 -3.94
CA ILE A 289 6.29 -7.37 -5.33
C ILE A 289 5.57 -6.02 -5.36
N ALA A 290 4.58 -5.80 -4.49
CA ALA A 290 3.91 -4.52 -4.34
C ALA A 290 4.89 -3.42 -3.91
N LEU A 291 5.78 -3.71 -2.95
CA LEU A 291 6.81 -2.78 -2.55
C LEU A 291 7.77 -2.45 -3.70
N ALA A 292 8.26 -3.46 -4.43
CA ALA A 292 9.14 -3.25 -5.57
C ALA A 292 8.48 -2.39 -6.66
N ALA A 293 7.19 -2.60 -6.93
CA ALA A 293 6.42 -1.79 -7.87
C ALA A 293 6.25 -0.35 -7.36
N SER A 294 5.93 -0.16 -6.06
CA SER A 294 5.85 1.16 -5.43
C SER A 294 7.19 1.90 -5.48
N MET A 295 8.31 1.19 -5.31
CA MET A 295 9.65 1.78 -5.46
C MET A 295 9.91 2.31 -6.87
N GLN A 296 9.38 1.67 -7.93
CA GLN A 296 9.50 2.18 -9.31
C GLN A 296 8.75 3.51 -9.47
N ILE A 297 7.56 3.63 -8.89
CA ILE A 297 6.80 4.89 -8.83
C ILE A 297 7.56 5.93 -8.00
N ALA A 298 8.00 5.58 -6.79
CA ALA A 298 8.70 6.48 -5.89
C ALA A 298 9.95 7.11 -6.55
N VAL A 299 10.73 6.31 -7.28
CA VAL A 299 11.96 6.74 -7.95
C VAL A 299 11.68 7.70 -9.12
N SER A 300 10.54 7.53 -9.83
CA SER A 300 10.19 8.28 -11.05
C SER A 300 9.17 9.40 -10.84
N THR A 301 8.79 9.71 -9.61
CA THR A 301 7.69 10.65 -9.30
C THR A 301 8.21 11.85 -8.51
N PRO A 302 8.13 13.11 -9.03
CA PRO A 302 8.69 14.29 -8.38
C PRO A 302 8.11 14.57 -6.99
N ASN A 303 6.78 14.51 -6.84
CA ASN A 303 6.02 14.80 -5.62
C ASN A 303 5.95 13.63 -4.63
N PHE A 304 6.73 12.57 -4.79
CA PHE A 304 6.88 11.50 -3.81
C PHE A 304 7.65 11.97 -2.56
N VAL A 305 7.21 11.57 -1.37
CA VAL A 305 7.84 11.95 -0.09
C VAL A 305 8.38 10.77 0.71
N ILE A 306 7.59 9.70 0.94
CA ILE A 306 8.01 8.57 1.78
C ILE A 306 7.25 7.29 1.38
N GLN A 307 7.87 6.12 1.53
CA GLN A 307 7.29 4.81 1.18
C GLN A 307 7.05 3.97 2.43
N GLU A 308 5.85 3.41 2.55
CA GLU A 308 5.54 2.38 3.53
C GLU A 308 6.18 1.04 3.19
N MET A 309 6.60 0.30 4.23
CA MET A 309 7.12 -1.06 4.13
C MET A 309 6.50 -1.96 5.20
N SER A 310 6.15 -3.20 4.83
CA SER A 310 5.61 -4.21 5.76
C SER A 310 6.67 -4.97 6.56
N LEU A 311 7.94 -4.58 6.48
CA LEU A 311 9.04 -5.28 7.16
C LEU A 311 8.78 -5.41 8.66
N GLY A 312 8.79 -6.66 9.17
CA GLY A 312 8.55 -6.98 10.58
C GLY A 312 7.14 -6.64 11.07
N MET A 313 6.16 -6.56 10.18
CA MET A 313 4.77 -6.38 10.54
C MET A 313 4.26 -7.60 11.33
N HIS A 314 3.38 -7.40 12.30
CA HIS A 314 2.89 -8.48 13.16
C HIS A 314 2.24 -9.62 12.37
N TYR A 315 1.48 -9.35 11.31
CA TYR A 315 0.91 -10.37 10.43
C TYR A 315 1.96 -11.28 9.80
N ASN A 316 3.10 -10.71 9.42
CA ASN A 316 4.22 -11.44 8.82
C ASN A 316 4.84 -12.40 9.85
N LEU A 317 5.07 -11.89 11.06
CA LEU A 317 5.69 -12.67 12.13
C LEU A 317 4.77 -13.76 12.67
N GLU A 318 3.49 -13.51 12.82
CA GLU A 318 2.47 -14.46 13.27
C GLU A 318 2.25 -15.61 12.29
N ALA A 319 2.46 -15.39 10.99
CA ALA A 319 2.27 -16.41 9.94
C ALA A 319 3.43 -17.41 9.80
N GLY A 320 4.31 -17.52 10.80
CA GLY A 320 5.43 -18.47 10.80
C GLY A 320 6.76 -17.83 10.38
N GLN A 321 6.97 -16.58 10.73
CA GLN A 321 8.20 -15.81 10.45
C GLN A 321 8.43 -15.60 8.95
N ILE A 322 7.36 -15.55 8.16
CA ILE A 322 7.42 -15.13 6.75
C ILE A 322 7.35 -13.60 6.71
N ASP A 323 8.46 -12.96 6.41
CA ASP A 323 8.54 -11.51 6.34
C ASP A 323 8.75 -11.03 4.89
N LEU A 324 8.76 -9.73 4.69
CA LEU A 324 8.84 -9.03 3.41
C LEU A 324 9.88 -9.61 2.44
N ASN A 325 11.07 -9.97 2.94
CA ASN A 325 12.16 -10.47 2.09
C ASN A 325 12.15 -12.00 1.88
N SER A 326 11.23 -12.74 2.52
CA SER A 326 11.29 -14.20 2.54
C SER A 326 11.14 -14.87 1.17
N TYR A 327 10.43 -14.24 0.24
CA TYR A 327 10.24 -14.76 -1.13
C TYR A 327 11.25 -14.22 -2.15
N LEU A 328 12.27 -13.49 -1.70
CA LEU A 328 13.30 -12.93 -2.57
C LEU A 328 14.54 -13.79 -2.61
N ILE A 329 15.09 -14.02 -3.80
CA ILE A 329 16.40 -14.66 -3.98
C ILE A 329 17.50 -13.78 -3.36
N ASP A 330 17.46 -12.47 -3.60
CA ASP A 330 18.35 -11.49 -3.00
C ASP A 330 17.60 -10.75 -1.87
N GLN A 331 17.79 -11.16 -0.64
CA GLN A 331 17.09 -10.63 0.52
C GLN A 331 17.58 -9.24 0.96
N THR A 332 18.61 -8.69 0.29
CA THR A 332 19.22 -7.39 0.63
C THR A 332 18.70 -6.22 -0.21
N VAL A 333 17.81 -6.48 -1.19
CA VAL A 333 17.33 -5.44 -2.12
C VAL A 333 16.60 -4.28 -1.42
N PHE A 334 16.04 -4.53 -0.25
CA PHE A 334 15.34 -3.52 0.56
C PHE A 334 16.12 -3.13 1.83
N ASP A 335 17.44 -3.34 1.85
CA ASP A 335 18.28 -2.94 2.99
C ASP A 335 18.13 -1.44 3.28
N ILE A 336 17.85 -1.14 4.56
CA ILE A 336 17.62 0.23 5.02
C ILE A 336 18.93 0.83 5.50
N LYS A 337 19.27 2.01 4.95
CA LYS A 337 20.43 2.79 5.40
C LYS A 337 20.01 4.21 5.70
N GLU A 338 20.13 4.62 6.95
CA GLU A 338 19.78 5.98 7.41
C GLU A 338 18.35 6.42 7.03
N GLY A 339 17.39 5.49 7.10
CA GLY A 339 15.98 5.72 6.74
C GLY A 339 15.66 5.63 5.26
N TYR A 340 16.59 5.13 4.43
CA TYR A 340 16.41 5.05 2.98
C TYR A 340 16.72 3.65 2.45
N VAL A 341 16.01 3.26 1.38
CA VAL A 341 16.30 2.12 0.51
C VAL A 341 16.85 2.66 -0.82
N ALA A 342 17.88 2.02 -1.37
CA ALA A 342 18.47 2.41 -2.65
C ALA A 342 17.46 2.21 -3.81
N ALA A 343 17.55 3.05 -4.85
CA ALA A 343 16.77 2.85 -6.07
C ALA A 343 17.13 1.51 -6.72
N PRO A 344 16.15 0.72 -7.20
CA PRO A 344 16.43 -0.54 -7.88
C PRO A 344 17.26 -0.32 -9.14
N THR A 345 18.15 -1.27 -9.45
CA THR A 345 19.06 -1.17 -10.62
C THR A 345 18.92 -2.33 -11.61
N LYS A 346 18.35 -3.45 -11.18
CA LYS A 346 18.12 -4.62 -12.03
C LYS A 346 16.90 -4.40 -12.95
N PRO A 347 16.80 -5.11 -14.10
CA PRO A 347 15.65 -5.04 -15.00
C PRO A 347 14.31 -5.38 -14.32
N GLY A 348 13.22 -4.92 -14.91
CA GLY A 348 11.87 -5.12 -14.39
C GLY A 348 11.64 -4.34 -13.09
N LEU A 349 11.02 -4.97 -12.11
CA LEU A 349 10.83 -4.40 -10.77
C LEU A 349 12.14 -4.32 -9.96
N GLY A 350 13.21 -4.95 -10.44
CA GLY A 350 14.50 -4.95 -9.75
C GLY A 350 14.66 -6.04 -8.70
N ILE A 351 13.73 -6.95 -8.59
CA ILE A 351 13.72 -8.09 -7.68
C ILE A 351 13.66 -9.43 -8.44
N GLU A 352 14.03 -10.51 -7.76
CA GLU A 352 13.85 -11.87 -8.26
C GLU A 352 13.13 -12.71 -7.21
N ILE A 353 12.04 -13.34 -7.63
CA ILE A 353 11.17 -14.15 -6.75
C ILE A 353 11.67 -15.60 -6.74
N ASP A 354 11.74 -16.19 -5.55
CA ASP A 354 11.93 -17.63 -5.36
C ASP A 354 10.63 -18.37 -5.73
N GLU A 355 10.48 -18.68 -7.01
CA GLU A 355 9.27 -19.32 -7.53
C GLU A 355 9.02 -20.70 -6.92
N ASP A 356 10.06 -21.47 -6.63
CA ASP A 356 9.93 -22.81 -6.04
C ASP A 356 9.33 -22.68 -4.61
N LEU A 357 9.79 -21.69 -3.85
CA LEU A 357 9.22 -21.40 -2.53
C LEU A 357 7.78 -20.92 -2.64
N VAL A 358 7.47 -20.03 -3.59
CA VAL A 358 6.10 -19.54 -3.84
C VAL A 358 5.17 -20.72 -4.14
N ARG A 359 5.53 -21.57 -5.10
CA ARG A 359 4.73 -22.74 -5.48
C ARG A 359 4.54 -23.72 -4.34
N LYS A 360 5.58 -23.95 -3.55
CA LYS A 360 5.52 -24.83 -2.37
C LYS A 360 4.56 -24.28 -1.30
N ILE A 361 4.68 -23.01 -0.95
CA ILE A 361 3.87 -22.41 0.11
C ILE A 361 2.40 -22.23 -0.34
N SER A 362 2.18 -21.94 -1.61
CA SER A 362 0.84 -21.77 -2.18
C SER A 362 -0.05 -23.02 -2.07
N GLN A 363 0.54 -24.24 -1.99
CA GLN A 363 -0.21 -25.49 -1.89
C GLN A 363 -1.04 -25.60 -0.58
N ASP A 364 -0.54 -25.01 0.51
CA ASP A 364 -1.11 -25.16 1.85
C ASP A 364 -1.52 -23.81 2.48
N THR A 365 -1.62 -22.74 1.67
CA THR A 365 -1.99 -21.42 2.19
C THR A 365 -3.49 -21.22 2.08
N GLU A 366 -4.15 -21.10 3.24
CA GLU A 366 -5.57 -20.73 3.33
C GLU A 366 -5.76 -19.22 3.11
N PRO A 367 -6.95 -18.78 2.66
CA PRO A 367 -7.29 -17.36 2.59
C PRO A 367 -7.22 -16.73 3.97
N TRP A 368 -6.45 -15.65 4.07
CA TRP A 368 -6.40 -14.89 5.31
C TRP A 368 -7.74 -14.23 5.61
N GLN A 369 -8.14 -14.27 6.89
CA GLN A 369 -9.37 -13.64 7.39
C GLN A 369 -9.01 -12.55 8.39
N PRO A 370 -9.55 -11.33 8.25
CA PRO A 370 -9.36 -10.27 9.23
C PRO A 370 -10.04 -10.63 10.56
N LYS A 371 -9.46 -10.12 11.65
CA LYS A 371 -10.09 -10.21 12.98
C LYS A 371 -11.31 -9.29 13.00
N GLU A 372 -12.38 -9.77 13.63
CA GLU A 372 -13.56 -8.95 13.92
C GLU A 372 -13.39 -8.30 15.30
N PHE A 373 -13.74 -7.02 15.40
CA PHE A 373 -13.70 -6.28 16.65
C PHE A 373 -15.10 -5.88 17.08
N TYR A 374 -15.41 -6.09 18.36
CA TYR A 374 -16.72 -5.82 18.94
C TYR A 374 -16.59 -4.90 20.15
N GLY A 375 -17.49 -3.93 20.26
CA GLY A 375 -17.61 -3.09 21.44
C GLY A 375 -18.19 -3.84 22.64
N PRO A 376 -18.15 -3.25 23.85
CA PRO A 376 -18.70 -3.85 25.06
C PRO A 376 -20.21 -4.13 24.99
N ASP A 377 -20.91 -3.46 24.10
CA ASP A 377 -22.33 -3.60 23.81
C ASP A 377 -22.65 -4.64 22.74
N GLY A 378 -21.61 -5.35 22.19
CA GLY A 378 -21.72 -6.32 21.13
C GLY A 378 -21.87 -5.74 19.73
N SER A 379 -21.77 -4.43 19.54
CA SER A 379 -21.74 -3.82 18.20
C SER A 379 -20.39 -4.01 17.53
N ILE A 380 -20.39 -4.27 16.21
CA ILE A 380 -19.16 -4.37 15.42
C ILE A 380 -18.46 -3.01 15.38
N ARG A 381 -17.14 -3.04 15.42
CA ARG A 381 -16.26 -1.87 15.34
C ARG A 381 -15.49 -1.88 14.04
N GLU A 382 -15.01 -0.72 13.64
CA GLU A 382 -14.09 -0.57 12.50
C GLU A 382 -12.77 -1.32 12.75
N TRP A 383 -12.21 -1.85 11.68
CA TRP A 383 -10.94 -2.59 11.73
C TRP A 383 -9.73 -1.75 12.02
#